data_f5a65211402117c3700cc1c68406c7d1
#
_entry.id   f5a65211402117c3700cc1c68406c7d1
#
_cell.length_a   1.000
_cell.length_b   1.000
_cell.length_c   1.000
_cell.angle_alpha   90.00
_cell.angle_beta   90.00
_cell.angle_gamma   90.00
#
_symmetry.space_group_name_H-M   'P 1'
#
loop_
_entity.id
_entity.type
_entity.pdbx_description
1 polymer ?
#
loop_
_entity_poly.entity_id
_entity_poly.type
_entity_poly.pdbx_seq_one_letter_code
_entity_poly.pdbx_strand_id
1 'polypeptide(L)'
;SNQKTLNVVLQETVNQLDELVVVSYGTQKKRDLTGSVSKIDAGELESFPVGQFAQKLQGQVAGVQINQSTGQPGKGMGFRIRGAASINGGSSPLFVVDGIPVNMDLSSINPDEIETFSILKDAAATSLYGSRAANGVVLITTKRGKQGKTQVDVNASFGIQTLKGLKTPDVMNGEEFAQYKKEYYEDAARYEGYTGGVPEQYQNPSQYGTGTNWYDLLTRNAATQNYSISVTANKDKFNTAIVLGYFRQDGVMYNSNFERYSLRANNDYQVNDRLKL
;
A
#
# COMPACT_ATOMS: atom_id res chain seq x y z
N SER A 1 -30.52 -63.12 5.30
CA SER A 1 -30.01 -61.73 5.05
C SER A 1 -29.74 -61.07 6.38
N ASN A 2 -28.45 -61.01 6.74
CA ASN A 2 -27.97 -60.30 7.95
C ASN A 2 -27.66 -58.87 7.58
N GLN A 3 -28.54 -57.94 7.83
CA GLN A 3 -28.23 -56.49 7.81
C GLN A 3 -27.49 -56.17 9.13
N LYS A 4 -26.19 -55.89 9.00
CA LYS A 4 -25.38 -55.27 10.08
C LYS A 4 -25.74 -53.77 10.09
N THR A 5 -26.45 -53.34 11.12
CA THR A 5 -26.64 -51.90 11.39
C THR A 5 -25.34 -51.31 11.86
N LEU A 6 -24.79 -50.38 11.08
CA LEU A 6 -23.58 -49.61 11.40
C LEU A 6 -24.06 -48.32 12.10
N ASN A 7 -23.84 -48.20 13.40
CA ASN A 7 -24.07 -46.96 14.13
C ASN A 7 -22.83 -46.08 13.99
N VAL A 8 -22.88 -45.08 13.12
CA VAL A 8 -21.85 -44.06 12.98
C VAL A 8 -22.22 -42.88 13.86
N VAL A 9 -21.49 -42.69 14.95
CA VAL A 9 -21.55 -41.49 15.76
C VAL A 9 -20.61 -40.45 15.16
N LEU A 10 -21.16 -39.49 14.49
CA LEU A 10 -20.42 -38.31 14.02
C LEU A 10 -20.18 -37.40 15.23
N GLN A 11 -18.93 -37.29 15.69
CA GLN A 11 -18.52 -36.22 16.58
C GLN A 11 -18.19 -35.00 15.75
N GLU A 12 -18.97 -33.95 15.91
CA GLU A 12 -18.61 -32.63 15.41
C GLU A 12 -17.37 -32.15 16.15
N THR A 13 -16.21 -32.23 15.51
CA THR A 13 -15.02 -31.54 15.98
C THR A 13 -15.09 -30.11 15.41
N VAL A 14 -15.83 -29.24 16.07
CA VAL A 14 -15.81 -27.81 15.76
C VAL A 14 -14.51 -27.27 16.34
N ASN A 15 -13.42 -27.37 15.58
CA ASN A 15 -12.24 -26.54 15.80
C ASN A 15 -12.56 -25.14 15.26
N GLN A 16 -13.42 -24.40 15.94
CA GLN A 16 -13.49 -22.95 15.78
C GLN A 16 -12.20 -22.39 16.39
N LEU A 17 -11.19 -22.19 15.57
CA LEU A 17 -10.10 -21.31 15.90
C LEU A 17 -10.72 -19.91 16.11
N ASP A 18 -10.86 -19.51 17.38
CA ASP A 18 -11.29 -18.17 17.73
C ASP A 18 -10.33 -17.17 17.09
N GLU A 19 -10.78 -16.49 16.05
CA GLU A 19 -9.99 -15.46 15.36
C GLU A 19 -9.80 -14.28 16.32
N LEU A 20 -8.57 -14.10 16.80
CA LEU A 20 -8.21 -13.02 17.70
C LEU A 20 -7.86 -11.77 16.87
N VAL A 21 -8.44 -10.65 17.25
CA VAL A 21 -8.13 -9.33 16.71
C VAL A 21 -7.45 -8.52 17.81
N VAL A 22 -6.29 -7.95 17.48
CA VAL A 22 -5.59 -7.04 18.39
C VAL A 22 -6.38 -5.74 18.45
N VAL A 23 -6.82 -5.33 19.63
CA VAL A 23 -7.50 -4.06 19.87
C VAL A 23 -6.76 -3.28 20.93
N SER A 24 -6.81 -1.97 20.89
CA SER A 24 -6.15 -0.90 21.68
C SER A 24 -5.19 -1.32 22.81
N TYR A 25 -5.60 -2.22 23.71
CA TYR A 25 -4.82 -2.65 24.89
C TYR A 25 -4.87 -4.18 25.12
N GLY A 26 -5.16 -4.97 24.07
CA GLY A 26 -5.23 -6.42 24.21
C GLY A 26 -5.74 -7.12 22.96
N THR A 27 -5.98 -8.42 23.08
CA THR A 27 -6.60 -9.25 22.03
C THR A 27 -8.04 -9.55 22.41
N GLN A 28 -8.98 -9.30 21.48
CA GLN A 28 -10.38 -9.72 21.63
C GLN A 28 -10.74 -10.70 20.53
N LYS A 29 -11.69 -11.59 20.83
CA LYS A 29 -12.22 -12.49 19.81
C LYS A 29 -13.03 -11.68 18.79
N LYS A 30 -12.87 -11.98 17.52
CA LYS A 30 -13.60 -11.29 16.43
C LYS A 30 -15.12 -11.30 16.66
N ARG A 31 -15.66 -12.38 17.22
CA ARG A 31 -17.08 -12.51 17.55
C ARG A 31 -17.57 -11.54 18.65
N ASP A 32 -16.65 -11.08 19.52
CA ASP A 32 -16.95 -10.18 20.63
C ASP A 32 -16.89 -8.71 20.18
N LEU A 33 -16.38 -8.45 18.98
CA LEU A 33 -16.40 -7.15 18.33
C LEU A 33 -17.75 -6.96 17.62
N THR A 34 -18.60 -6.12 18.16
CA THR A 34 -19.95 -5.82 17.61
C THR A 34 -19.92 -5.02 16.32
N GLY A 35 -18.72 -4.66 15.80
CA GLY A 35 -18.53 -3.85 14.60
C GLY A 35 -18.04 -4.64 13.38
N SER A 36 -18.18 -4.04 12.19
CA SER A 36 -17.66 -4.60 10.95
C SER A 36 -16.12 -4.48 10.92
N VAL A 37 -15.44 -5.61 11.15
CA VAL A 37 -14.00 -5.73 11.06
C VAL A 37 -13.64 -6.55 9.83
N SER A 38 -12.82 -5.97 8.95
CA SER A 38 -12.21 -6.70 7.83
C SER A 38 -10.78 -7.02 8.20
N LYS A 39 -10.43 -8.31 8.29
CA LYS A 39 -9.07 -8.79 8.53
C LYS A 39 -8.53 -9.39 7.22
N ILE A 40 -7.28 -9.13 6.94
CA ILE A 40 -6.52 -9.72 5.84
C ILE A 40 -5.22 -10.24 6.45
N ASP A 41 -4.91 -11.49 6.20
CA ASP A 41 -3.62 -12.06 6.56
C ASP A 41 -2.58 -11.72 5.49
N ALA A 42 -1.36 -11.34 5.92
CA ALA A 42 -0.32 -10.92 4.99
C ALA A 42 0.06 -12.01 3.97
N GLY A 43 -0.07 -13.29 4.37
CA GLY A 43 0.16 -14.44 3.48
C GLY A 43 -0.76 -14.45 2.25
N GLU A 44 -1.99 -13.94 2.35
CA GLU A 44 -2.90 -13.82 1.20
C GLU A 44 -2.43 -12.77 0.18
N LEU A 45 -1.57 -11.84 0.63
CA LEU A 45 -1.07 -10.73 -0.16
C LEU A 45 0.37 -10.95 -0.67
N GLU A 46 1.01 -12.07 -0.33
CA GLU A 46 2.42 -12.35 -0.69
C GLU A 46 2.63 -12.48 -2.21
N SER A 47 1.60 -12.90 -2.95
CA SER A 47 1.68 -13.10 -4.41
C SER A 47 1.90 -11.83 -5.24
N PHE A 48 1.81 -10.64 -4.64
CA PHE A 48 1.98 -9.37 -5.35
C PHE A 48 3.34 -8.73 -4.99
N PRO A 49 4.34 -8.74 -5.90
CA PRO A 49 5.65 -8.15 -5.67
C PRO A 49 5.59 -6.62 -5.82
N VAL A 50 4.90 -5.95 -4.91
CA VAL A 50 4.81 -4.49 -4.88
C VAL A 50 5.54 -3.91 -3.68
N GLY A 51 6.18 -2.77 -3.87
CA GLY A 51 7.04 -2.16 -2.86
C GLY A 51 6.32 -1.50 -1.69
N GLN A 52 5.02 -1.22 -1.86
CA GLN A 52 4.22 -0.58 -0.83
C GLN A 52 3.05 -1.48 -0.43
N PHE A 53 2.89 -1.67 0.87
CA PHE A 53 1.80 -2.49 1.42
C PHE A 53 0.42 -2.00 0.99
N ALA A 54 0.24 -0.69 0.88
CA ALA A 54 -1.00 -0.08 0.43
C ALA A 54 -1.45 -0.54 -0.97
N GLN A 55 -0.49 -0.80 -1.87
CA GLN A 55 -0.80 -1.33 -3.21
C GLN A 55 -1.36 -2.74 -3.16
N LYS A 56 -0.87 -3.57 -2.23
CA LYS A 56 -1.38 -4.94 -2.03
C LYS A 56 -2.85 -4.94 -1.58
N LEU A 57 -3.27 -3.92 -0.85
CA LEU A 57 -4.62 -3.80 -0.31
C LEU A 57 -5.64 -3.18 -1.28
N GLN A 58 -5.18 -2.59 -2.37
CA GLN A 58 -6.05 -1.91 -3.32
C GLN A 58 -7.05 -2.88 -3.95
N GLY A 59 -8.35 -2.60 -3.76
CA GLY A 59 -9.44 -3.45 -4.25
C GLY A 59 -9.73 -4.71 -3.40
N GLN A 60 -8.92 -5.03 -2.38
CA GLN A 60 -9.11 -6.22 -1.54
C GLN A 60 -10.10 -6.01 -0.40
N VAL A 61 -10.37 -4.77 -0.01
CA VAL A 61 -11.21 -4.47 1.16
C VAL A 61 -12.43 -3.66 0.77
N ALA A 62 -13.60 -4.22 0.97
CA ALA A 62 -14.87 -3.51 0.72
C ALA A 62 -14.98 -2.25 1.60
N GLY A 63 -15.38 -1.11 1.01
CA GLY A 63 -15.54 0.17 1.70
C GLY A 63 -14.25 0.89 2.03
N VAL A 64 -13.11 0.45 1.48
CA VAL A 64 -11.81 1.14 1.57
C VAL A 64 -11.38 1.56 0.18
N GLN A 65 -11.12 2.84 0.04
CA GLN A 65 -10.57 3.43 -1.18
C GLN A 65 -9.10 3.74 -0.94
N ILE A 66 -8.25 3.19 -1.80
CA ILE A 66 -6.81 3.43 -1.77
C ILE A 66 -6.43 4.04 -3.11
N ASN A 67 -5.96 5.27 -3.07
CA ASN A 67 -5.61 6.03 -4.27
C ASN A 67 -4.14 6.40 -4.24
N GLN A 68 -3.47 6.13 -5.35
CA GLN A 68 -2.14 6.65 -5.60
C GLN A 68 -2.26 7.98 -6.34
N SER A 69 -1.87 9.07 -5.70
CA SER A 69 -1.97 10.41 -6.28
C SER A 69 -0.90 10.69 -7.33
N THR A 70 0.24 10.02 -7.24
CA THR A 70 1.37 10.19 -8.17
C THR A 70 2.04 8.84 -8.44
N GLY A 71 2.72 8.70 -9.57
CA GLY A 71 3.57 7.54 -9.87
C GLY A 71 4.98 7.63 -9.28
N GLN A 72 5.26 8.62 -8.43
CA GLN A 72 6.58 8.82 -7.85
C GLN A 72 6.93 7.68 -6.88
N PRO A 73 8.10 7.04 -7.01
CA PRO A 73 8.56 6.03 -6.08
C PRO A 73 8.55 6.52 -4.63
N GLY A 74 8.12 5.64 -3.70
CA GLY A 74 8.09 5.95 -2.27
C GLY A 74 7.03 6.94 -1.82
N LYS A 75 6.27 7.55 -2.73
CA LYS A 75 5.19 8.46 -2.35
C LYS A 75 4.04 7.66 -1.75
N GLY A 76 3.55 8.12 -0.60
CA GLY A 76 2.44 7.48 0.10
C GLY A 76 1.15 7.43 -0.70
N MET A 77 0.31 6.46 -0.35
CA MET A 77 -1.02 6.30 -0.92
C MET A 77 -2.07 6.89 0.01
N GLY A 78 -3.05 7.57 -0.57
CA GLY A 78 -4.20 8.07 0.18
C GLY A 78 -5.15 6.94 0.57
N PHE A 79 -5.44 6.81 1.85
CA PHE A 79 -6.43 5.89 2.40
C PHE A 79 -7.71 6.64 2.74
N ARG A 80 -8.86 6.08 2.38
CA ARG A 80 -10.16 6.59 2.79
C ARG A 80 -11.09 5.42 3.13
N ILE A 81 -11.73 5.48 4.31
CA ILE A 81 -12.69 4.48 4.76
C ILE A 81 -14.07 5.13 4.80
N ARG A 82 -15.05 4.55 4.06
CA ARG A 82 -16.45 4.98 3.99
C ARG A 82 -16.68 6.47 3.61
N GLY A 83 -15.69 7.16 3.03
CA GLY A 83 -15.82 8.56 2.61
C GLY A 83 -15.05 9.54 3.52
N ALA A 84 -15.30 10.84 3.33
CA ALA A 84 -14.72 11.90 4.14
C ALA A 84 -15.68 12.26 5.30
N ALA A 85 -15.21 12.17 6.53
CA ALA A 85 -15.98 12.56 7.71
C ALA A 85 -16.00 14.09 7.91
N SER A 86 -15.07 14.81 7.29
CA SER A 86 -14.95 16.28 7.41
C SER A 86 -14.54 16.91 6.08
N ILE A 87 -15.05 18.11 5.84
CA ILE A 87 -14.68 18.91 4.66
C ILE A 87 -13.29 19.55 4.86
N ASN A 88 -12.98 19.98 6.09
CA ASN A 88 -11.76 20.72 6.42
C ASN A 88 -10.74 19.92 7.23
N GLY A 89 -11.17 18.87 7.91
CA GLY A 89 -10.28 18.02 8.71
C GLY A 89 -9.96 16.74 7.97
N GLY A 90 -8.80 16.55 7.45
CA GLY A 90 -8.32 15.39 6.69
C GLY A 90 -9.21 14.12 6.66
N SER A 91 -9.07 13.30 5.67
CA SER A 91 -9.87 12.06 5.48
C SER A 91 -9.08 10.77 5.75
N SER A 92 -7.85 10.88 6.23
CA SER A 92 -6.99 9.72 6.50
C SER A 92 -7.43 9.01 7.78
N PRO A 93 -7.46 7.66 7.78
CA PRO A 93 -7.74 6.89 8.98
C PRO A 93 -6.59 6.97 9.98
N LEU A 94 -6.86 6.58 11.22
CA LEU A 94 -5.82 6.41 12.23
C LEU A 94 -5.09 5.09 12.00
N PHE A 95 -3.76 5.13 11.89
CA PHE A 95 -2.95 3.92 11.84
C PHE A 95 -2.49 3.54 13.25
N VAL A 96 -2.61 2.26 13.56
CA VAL A 96 -2.18 1.69 14.84
C VAL A 96 -1.30 0.47 14.54
N VAL A 97 -0.05 0.53 14.96
CA VAL A 97 0.92 -0.56 14.76
C VAL A 97 1.20 -1.21 16.12
N ASP A 98 0.93 -2.49 16.23
CA ASP A 98 1.09 -3.26 17.48
C ASP A 98 0.45 -2.60 18.71
N GLY A 99 -0.72 -1.96 18.52
CA GLY A 99 -1.46 -1.25 19.57
C GLY A 99 -1.04 0.20 19.78
N ILE A 100 0.00 0.68 19.13
CA ILE A 100 0.50 2.07 19.26
C ILE A 100 -0.02 2.91 18.11
N PRO A 101 -0.78 4.00 18.36
CA PRO A 101 -1.17 4.95 17.33
C PRO A 101 0.05 5.66 16.73
N VAL A 102 0.18 5.60 15.42
CA VAL A 102 1.29 6.21 14.69
C VAL A 102 0.78 7.24 13.69
N ASN A 103 1.54 8.31 13.53
CA ASN A 103 1.28 9.34 12.53
C ASN A 103 2.40 9.29 11.48
N MET A 104 2.42 8.20 10.71
CA MET A 104 3.42 7.97 9.69
C MET A 104 2.75 7.52 8.38
N ASP A 105 3.48 7.69 7.29
CA ASP A 105 3.08 7.16 6.00
C ASP A 105 3.31 5.64 5.96
N LEU A 106 2.34 4.88 5.45
CA LEU A 106 2.47 3.42 5.29
C LEU A 106 3.60 3.01 4.34
N SER A 107 4.10 3.91 3.51
CA SER A 107 5.28 3.66 2.67
C SER A 107 6.55 3.38 3.48
N SER A 108 6.62 3.87 4.72
CA SER A 108 7.75 3.63 5.63
C SER A 108 7.75 2.24 6.26
N ILE A 109 6.60 1.55 6.28
CA ILE A 109 6.49 0.20 6.83
C ILE A 109 6.86 -0.82 5.75
N ASN A 110 7.74 -1.77 6.11
CA ASN A 110 8.06 -2.87 5.23
C ASN A 110 6.88 -3.87 5.19
N PRO A 111 6.30 -4.17 4.01
CA PRO A 111 5.24 -5.17 3.89
C PRO A 111 5.59 -6.53 4.51
N ASP A 112 6.86 -6.92 4.43
CA ASP A 112 7.35 -8.21 4.92
C ASP A 112 7.42 -8.31 6.46
N GLU A 113 7.26 -7.17 7.17
CA GLU A 113 7.15 -7.11 8.63
C GLU A 113 5.73 -7.39 9.13
N ILE A 114 4.73 -7.27 8.27
CA ILE A 114 3.32 -7.34 8.64
C ILE A 114 2.85 -8.80 8.72
N GLU A 115 2.14 -9.15 9.77
CA GLU A 115 1.44 -10.42 9.90
C GLU A 115 -0.03 -10.30 9.53
N THR A 116 -0.73 -9.29 10.09
CA THR A 116 -2.15 -9.07 9.80
C THR A 116 -2.47 -7.59 9.63
N PHE A 117 -3.51 -7.35 8.86
CA PHE A 117 -4.06 -6.03 8.62
C PHE A 117 -5.56 -6.06 8.89
N SER A 118 -6.03 -5.22 9.81
CA SER A 118 -7.43 -5.17 10.19
C SER A 118 -7.97 -3.75 10.08
N ILE A 119 -9.16 -3.59 9.51
CA ILE A 119 -9.79 -2.29 9.33
C ILE A 119 -11.06 -2.23 10.16
N LEU A 120 -11.09 -1.28 11.11
CA LEU A 120 -12.25 -0.93 11.90
C LEU A 120 -13.00 0.20 11.21
N LYS A 121 -14.21 -0.12 10.75
CA LYS A 121 -15.01 0.81 9.95
C LYS A 121 -16.14 1.46 10.77
N ASP A 122 -16.61 0.81 11.82
CA ASP A 122 -17.78 1.22 12.58
C ASP A 122 -17.42 2.02 13.82
N ALA A 123 -18.31 2.93 14.23
CA ALA A 123 -18.11 3.78 15.39
C ALA A 123 -17.90 2.99 16.69
N ALA A 124 -18.57 1.85 16.86
CA ALA A 124 -18.40 0.98 18.03
C ALA A 124 -16.96 0.43 18.11
N ALA A 125 -16.41 -0.04 16.99
CA ALA A 125 -15.06 -0.57 16.93
C ALA A 125 -13.99 0.54 17.05
N THR A 126 -14.29 1.76 16.59
CA THR A 126 -13.35 2.89 16.63
C THR A 126 -13.40 3.69 17.93
N SER A 127 -14.44 3.48 18.76
CA SER A 127 -14.66 4.23 20.03
C SER A 127 -13.49 4.13 20.99
N LEU A 128 -12.75 3.02 20.97
CA LEU A 128 -11.57 2.78 21.79
C LEU A 128 -10.40 3.78 21.50
N TYR A 129 -10.44 4.43 20.32
CA TYR A 129 -9.38 5.34 19.86
C TYR A 129 -9.82 6.80 19.87
N GLY A 130 -11.03 7.09 20.37
CA GLY A 130 -11.59 8.43 20.53
C GLY A 130 -11.80 9.18 19.22
N SER A 131 -11.82 10.53 19.28
CA SER A 131 -12.10 11.40 18.13
C SER A 131 -11.11 11.26 16.96
N ARG A 132 -9.88 10.82 17.22
CA ARG A 132 -8.87 10.56 16.19
C ARG A 132 -9.27 9.43 15.23
N ALA A 133 -10.19 8.58 15.63
CA ALA A 133 -10.68 7.45 14.86
C ALA A 133 -11.93 7.77 14.02
N ALA A 134 -12.35 9.04 13.92
CA ALA A 134 -13.55 9.45 13.18
C ALA A 134 -13.55 9.00 11.71
N ASN A 135 -12.38 8.90 11.09
CA ASN A 135 -12.21 8.41 9.71
C ASN A 135 -11.95 6.90 9.62
N GLY A 136 -12.16 6.15 10.72
CA GLY A 136 -11.82 4.73 10.83
C GLY A 136 -10.42 4.49 11.38
N VAL A 137 -10.14 3.22 11.69
CA VAL A 137 -8.84 2.78 12.23
C VAL A 137 -8.30 1.62 11.40
N VAL A 138 -7.03 1.69 11.13
CA VAL A 138 -6.25 0.65 10.47
C VAL A 138 -5.30 0.05 11.49
N LEU A 139 -5.55 -1.21 11.86
CA LEU A 139 -4.70 -1.97 12.77
C LEU A 139 -3.70 -2.79 11.97
N ILE A 140 -2.44 -2.63 12.28
CA ILE A 140 -1.34 -3.39 11.68
C ILE A 140 -0.69 -4.18 12.80
N THR A 141 -0.68 -5.51 12.66
CA THR A 141 0.05 -6.40 13.57
C THR A 141 1.29 -6.89 12.85
N THR A 142 2.43 -6.75 13.49
CA THR A 142 3.70 -7.19 12.93
C THR A 142 4.03 -8.63 13.32
N LYS A 143 4.89 -9.28 12.53
CA LYS A 143 5.29 -10.66 12.73
C LYS A 143 5.86 -10.89 14.13
N ARG A 144 5.46 -12.01 14.75
CA ARG A 144 5.95 -12.50 16.04
C ARG A 144 6.34 -13.97 15.91
N GLY A 145 7.15 -14.47 16.83
CA GLY A 145 7.51 -15.87 16.86
C GLY A 145 6.27 -16.74 17.10
N LYS A 146 6.09 -17.80 16.31
CA LYS A 146 5.05 -18.81 16.52
C LYS A 146 5.61 -19.94 17.36
N GLN A 147 4.81 -20.46 18.28
CA GLN A 147 5.22 -21.55 19.18
C GLN A 147 5.68 -22.78 18.38
N GLY A 148 6.84 -23.33 18.71
CA GLY A 148 7.37 -24.55 18.12
C GLY A 148 8.77 -24.40 17.56
N LYS A 149 8.92 -24.18 16.26
CA LYS A 149 10.22 -24.19 15.58
C LYS A 149 10.71 -22.77 15.26
N THR A 150 12.01 -22.57 15.35
CA THR A 150 12.64 -21.39 14.72
C THR A 150 12.42 -21.47 13.21
N GLN A 151 11.86 -20.40 12.65
CA GLN A 151 11.61 -20.28 11.22
C GLN A 151 12.45 -19.13 10.68
N VAL A 152 13.06 -19.38 9.53
CA VAL A 152 13.80 -18.38 8.77
C VAL A 152 13.17 -18.28 7.40
N ASP A 153 12.65 -17.09 7.07
CA ASP A 153 12.08 -16.82 5.77
C ASP A 153 12.97 -15.81 5.04
N VAL A 154 13.27 -16.10 3.78
CA VAL A 154 14.05 -15.23 2.91
C VAL A 154 13.23 -14.94 1.66
N ASN A 155 12.95 -13.66 1.43
CA ASN A 155 12.26 -13.20 0.24
C ASN A 155 13.20 -12.35 -0.60
N ALA A 156 13.23 -12.63 -1.89
CA ALA A 156 13.97 -11.85 -2.87
C ALA A 156 13.10 -11.68 -4.12
N SER A 157 12.90 -10.45 -4.54
CA SER A 157 12.18 -10.17 -5.78
C SER A 157 12.87 -9.08 -6.60
N PHE A 158 12.83 -9.25 -7.90
CA PHE A 158 13.31 -8.29 -8.87
C PHE A 158 12.24 -8.05 -9.93
N GLY A 159 12.04 -6.79 -10.30
CA GLY A 159 11.07 -6.39 -11.31
C GLY A 159 11.60 -5.27 -12.19
N ILE A 160 11.00 -5.13 -13.36
CA ILE A 160 11.28 -4.02 -14.28
C ILE A 160 9.95 -3.31 -14.58
N GLN A 161 9.91 -2.02 -14.31
CA GLN A 161 8.83 -1.13 -14.70
C GLN A 161 9.14 -0.51 -16.06
N THR A 162 8.17 -0.53 -16.95
CA THR A 162 8.34 0.05 -18.30
C THR A 162 7.06 0.75 -18.73
N LEU A 163 7.20 1.82 -19.49
CA LEU A 163 6.11 2.48 -20.18
C LEU A 163 5.85 1.86 -21.56
N LYS A 164 6.72 0.94 -22.01
CA LYS A 164 6.58 0.31 -23.30
C LYS A 164 5.28 -0.51 -23.38
N GLY A 165 4.45 -0.21 -24.37
CA GLY A 165 3.15 -0.84 -24.54
C GLY A 165 1.98 -0.15 -23.83
N LEU A 166 2.24 0.88 -23.01
CA LEU A 166 1.20 1.79 -22.56
C LEU A 166 0.94 2.83 -23.66
N LYS A 167 -0.33 3.25 -23.81
CA LYS A 167 -0.64 4.41 -24.65
C LYS A 167 -0.04 5.65 -23.99
N THR A 168 1.09 6.11 -24.52
CA THR A 168 1.55 7.47 -24.24
C THR A 168 0.58 8.47 -24.88
N PRO A 169 0.34 9.64 -24.26
CA PRO A 169 -0.42 10.68 -24.91
C PRO A 169 0.19 11.00 -26.29
N ASP A 170 -0.67 11.09 -27.28
CA ASP A 170 -0.26 11.58 -28.58
C ASP A 170 -0.05 13.11 -28.47
N VAL A 171 1.19 13.52 -28.56
CA VAL A 171 1.57 14.92 -28.38
C VAL A 171 2.05 15.49 -29.70
N MET A 172 1.76 16.76 -29.94
CA MET A 172 2.21 17.46 -31.13
C MET A 172 3.74 17.39 -31.25
N ASN A 173 4.22 17.14 -32.43
CA ASN A 173 5.61 17.30 -32.78
C ASN A 173 5.99 18.78 -32.88
N GLY A 174 7.25 19.11 -33.16
CA GLY A 174 7.73 20.49 -33.19
C GLY A 174 7.04 21.34 -34.28
N GLU A 175 6.85 20.78 -35.47
CA GLU A 175 6.18 21.44 -36.58
C GLU A 175 4.69 21.64 -36.29
N GLU A 176 3.99 20.61 -35.83
CA GLU A 176 2.56 20.67 -35.47
C GLU A 176 2.30 21.69 -34.36
N PHE A 177 3.17 21.76 -33.35
CA PHE A 177 3.05 22.76 -32.29
C PHE A 177 3.27 24.17 -32.80
N ALA A 178 4.26 24.39 -33.66
CA ALA A 178 4.51 25.70 -34.26
C ALA A 178 3.37 26.12 -35.19
N GLN A 179 2.80 25.18 -35.95
CA GLN A 179 1.61 25.40 -36.80
C GLN A 179 0.39 25.78 -35.96
N TYR A 180 0.13 25.00 -34.85
CA TYR A 180 -0.94 25.34 -33.92
C TYR A 180 -0.78 26.74 -33.33
N LYS A 181 0.44 27.15 -32.96
CA LYS A 181 0.70 28.49 -32.45
C LYS A 181 0.50 29.57 -33.51
N LYS A 182 0.90 29.33 -34.74
CA LYS A 182 0.65 30.24 -35.86
C LYS A 182 -0.85 30.50 -36.06
N GLU A 183 -1.63 29.42 -36.18
CA GLU A 183 -3.08 29.47 -36.33
C GLU A 183 -3.76 30.18 -35.14
N TYR A 184 -3.28 29.91 -33.90
CA TYR A 184 -3.77 30.58 -32.71
C TYR A 184 -3.62 32.11 -32.80
N TYR A 185 -2.46 32.63 -33.24
CA TYR A 185 -2.25 34.08 -33.37
C TYR A 185 -3.03 34.66 -34.53
N GLU A 186 -3.19 33.94 -35.63
CA GLU A 186 -4.00 34.34 -36.77
C GLU A 186 -5.49 34.44 -36.37
N ASP A 187 -6.01 33.47 -35.62
CA ASP A 187 -7.37 33.45 -35.12
C ASP A 187 -7.60 34.54 -34.04
N ALA A 188 -6.65 34.76 -33.14
CA ALA A 188 -6.71 35.86 -32.18
C ALA A 188 -6.78 37.24 -32.88
N ALA A 189 -6.04 37.42 -33.97
CA ALA A 189 -6.13 38.63 -34.77
C ALA A 189 -7.50 38.78 -35.45
N ARG A 190 -8.09 37.69 -35.92
CA ARG A 190 -9.37 37.66 -36.62
C ARG A 190 -10.57 37.86 -35.70
N TYR A 191 -10.57 37.23 -34.53
CA TYR A 191 -11.75 37.14 -33.67
C TYR A 191 -11.64 37.91 -32.37
N GLU A 192 -10.42 38.18 -31.88
CA GLU A 192 -10.18 38.77 -30.55
C GLU A 192 -9.54 40.17 -30.63
N GLY A 193 -9.26 40.68 -31.84
CA GLY A 193 -8.66 41.99 -32.03
C GLY A 193 -7.18 42.07 -31.67
N TYR A 194 -6.48 40.96 -31.65
CA TYR A 194 -5.04 40.95 -31.42
C TYR A 194 -4.29 41.61 -32.59
N THR A 195 -3.44 42.59 -32.30
CA THR A 195 -2.71 43.38 -33.31
C THR A 195 -1.21 43.05 -33.41
N GLY A 196 -0.70 42.12 -32.55
CA GLY A 196 0.72 41.82 -32.47
C GLY A 196 1.29 40.97 -33.63
N GLY A 197 0.42 40.43 -34.50
CA GLY A 197 0.81 39.52 -35.58
C GLY A 197 1.33 38.19 -35.07
N VAL A 198 1.69 37.26 -35.99
CA VAL A 198 2.30 35.99 -35.65
C VAL A 198 3.76 36.23 -35.24
N PRO A 199 4.19 35.80 -34.02
CA PRO A 199 5.58 35.93 -33.61
C PRO A 199 6.54 35.26 -34.62
N GLU A 200 7.69 35.88 -34.86
CA GLU A 200 8.67 35.41 -35.84
C GLU A 200 9.01 33.94 -35.75
N GLN A 201 9.13 33.44 -34.52
CA GLN A 201 9.43 32.02 -34.22
C GLN A 201 8.36 31.06 -34.76
N TYR A 202 7.13 31.48 -34.99
CA TYR A 202 6.05 30.61 -35.50
C TYR A 202 5.65 30.88 -36.94
N GLN A 203 6.28 31.84 -37.62
CA GLN A 203 5.96 32.19 -39.01
C GLN A 203 6.26 31.04 -39.97
N ASN A 204 7.31 30.29 -39.71
CA ASN A 204 7.71 29.14 -40.52
C ASN A 204 7.74 27.85 -39.69
N PRO A 205 6.59 27.15 -39.51
CA PRO A 205 6.49 25.93 -38.69
C PRO A 205 7.44 24.80 -39.10
N SER A 206 7.66 24.60 -40.40
CA SER A 206 8.48 23.50 -40.92
C SER A 206 9.95 23.53 -40.51
N GLN A 207 10.45 24.70 -40.03
CA GLN A 207 11.83 24.79 -39.51
C GLN A 207 12.07 23.92 -38.29
N TYR A 208 11.05 23.53 -37.54
CA TYR A 208 11.19 22.75 -36.31
C TYR A 208 11.20 21.24 -36.54
N GLY A 209 10.70 20.76 -37.68
CA GLY A 209 10.62 19.35 -38.00
C GLY A 209 9.91 18.54 -36.88
N THR A 210 10.37 17.33 -36.63
CA THR A 210 9.79 16.46 -35.59
C THR A 210 10.06 16.94 -34.16
N GLY A 211 11.07 17.81 -33.97
CA GLY A 211 11.44 18.29 -32.63
C GLY A 211 11.99 17.17 -31.73
N THR A 212 11.87 17.37 -30.42
CA THR A 212 12.34 16.44 -29.40
C THR A 212 11.18 15.69 -28.76
N ASN A 213 11.20 14.37 -28.79
CA ASN A 213 10.28 13.55 -28.02
C ASN A 213 10.70 13.55 -26.54
N TRP A 214 10.11 14.41 -25.74
CA TRP A 214 10.43 14.57 -24.33
C TRP A 214 10.06 13.34 -23.50
N TYR A 215 9.06 12.54 -23.90
CA TYR A 215 8.73 11.29 -23.22
C TYR A 215 9.88 10.30 -23.31
N ASP A 216 10.42 10.08 -24.50
CA ASP A 216 11.54 9.15 -24.68
C ASP A 216 12.81 9.63 -24.00
N LEU A 217 13.01 10.97 -23.98
CA LEU A 217 14.18 11.56 -23.36
C LEU A 217 14.13 11.52 -21.83
N LEU A 218 12.94 11.68 -21.23
CA LEU A 218 12.77 11.79 -19.78
C LEU A 218 12.41 10.46 -19.11
N THR A 219 12.12 9.42 -19.88
CA THR A 219 11.69 8.14 -19.33
C THR A 219 12.69 7.02 -19.59
N ARG A 220 12.66 6.02 -18.71
CA ARG A 220 13.53 4.83 -18.77
C ARG A 220 12.79 3.59 -18.31
N ASN A 221 13.32 2.42 -18.64
CA ASN A 221 12.99 1.22 -17.90
C ASN A 221 13.61 1.31 -16.51
N ALA A 222 12.82 1.03 -15.48
CA ALA A 222 13.18 1.24 -14.09
C ALA A 222 13.17 -0.07 -13.31
N ALA A 223 14.25 -0.35 -12.58
CA ALA A 223 14.36 -1.55 -11.77
C ALA A 223 13.67 -1.39 -10.41
N THR A 224 13.11 -2.48 -9.93
CA THR A 224 12.60 -2.61 -8.56
C THR A 224 13.24 -3.83 -7.92
N GLN A 225 13.73 -3.70 -6.70
CA GLN A 225 14.39 -4.76 -5.94
C GLN A 225 13.80 -4.78 -4.53
N ASN A 226 13.48 -5.97 -4.04
CA ASN A 226 13.06 -6.18 -2.65
C ASN A 226 13.79 -7.41 -2.09
N TYR A 227 14.45 -7.24 -0.97
CA TYR A 227 15.12 -8.31 -0.24
C TYR A 227 14.69 -8.23 1.21
N SER A 228 14.23 -9.33 1.78
CA SER A 228 13.92 -9.40 3.20
C SER A 228 14.35 -10.75 3.80
N ILE A 229 14.77 -10.69 5.05
CA ILE A 229 15.08 -11.85 5.87
C ILE A 229 14.33 -11.70 7.17
N SER A 230 13.52 -12.69 7.53
CA SER A 230 12.87 -12.75 8.81
C SER A 230 13.28 -13.99 9.58
N VAL A 231 13.59 -13.82 10.86
CA VAL A 231 13.88 -14.90 11.79
C VAL A 231 12.87 -14.82 12.93
N THR A 232 12.06 -15.85 13.07
CA THR A 232 11.06 -15.93 14.13
C THR A 232 11.33 -17.17 14.99
N ALA A 233 11.28 -17.01 16.30
CA ALA A 233 11.45 -18.09 17.25
C ALA A 233 10.55 -17.87 18.46
N ASN A 234 10.01 -18.96 18.98
CA ASN A 234 9.28 -18.96 20.25
C ASN A 234 9.68 -20.21 21.00
N LYS A 235 10.49 -20.03 22.04
CA LYS A 235 10.95 -21.12 22.91
C LYS A 235 10.73 -20.76 24.37
N ASP A 236 10.03 -21.63 25.07
CA ASP A 236 9.70 -21.47 26.47
C ASP A 236 9.00 -20.12 26.78
N LYS A 237 9.71 -19.23 27.46
CA LYS A 237 9.23 -17.91 27.87
C LYS A 237 9.64 -16.80 26.92
N PHE A 238 10.40 -17.11 25.88
CA PHE A 238 10.98 -16.12 24.99
C PHE A 238 10.39 -16.23 23.58
N ASN A 239 9.80 -15.13 23.12
CA ASN A 239 9.29 -14.99 21.77
C ASN A 239 10.03 -13.85 21.07
N THR A 240 10.65 -14.14 19.94
CA THR A 240 11.39 -13.16 19.16
C THR A 240 11.02 -13.20 17.69
N ALA A 241 10.97 -12.04 17.05
CA ALA A 241 10.92 -11.90 15.62
C ALA A 241 11.85 -10.77 15.20
N ILE A 242 12.79 -11.07 14.32
CA ILE A 242 13.71 -10.09 13.74
C ILE A 242 13.48 -10.09 12.25
N VAL A 243 13.19 -8.92 11.68
CA VAL A 243 12.99 -8.72 10.23
C VAL A 243 13.94 -7.65 9.73
N LEU A 244 14.72 -8.00 8.73
CA LEU A 244 15.59 -7.10 7.99
C LEU A 244 15.03 -6.93 6.59
N GLY A 245 15.01 -5.73 6.06
CA GLY A 245 14.52 -5.46 4.72
C GLY A 245 15.32 -4.38 4.00
N TYR A 246 15.50 -4.60 2.71
CA TYR A 246 16.01 -3.62 1.77
C TYR A 246 15.06 -3.55 0.58
N PHE A 247 14.62 -2.37 0.25
CA PHE A 247 13.78 -2.10 -0.90
C PHE A 247 14.34 -0.94 -1.70
N ARG A 248 14.47 -1.12 -3.01
CA ARG A 248 14.82 -0.05 -3.94
C ARG A 248 13.87 -0.08 -5.12
N GLN A 249 13.37 1.08 -5.47
CA GLN A 249 12.56 1.31 -6.65
C GLN A 249 13.10 2.52 -7.41
N ASP A 250 13.62 2.29 -8.60
CA ASP A 250 13.88 3.37 -9.52
C ASP A 250 12.57 3.80 -10.19
N GLY A 251 12.43 5.07 -10.47
CA GLY A 251 11.25 5.58 -11.19
C GLY A 251 11.44 5.55 -12.70
N VAL A 252 10.33 5.41 -13.41
CA VAL A 252 10.32 5.46 -14.88
C VAL A 252 10.73 6.84 -15.43
N MET A 253 10.60 7.89 -14.64
CA MET A 253 11.21 9.19 -14.92
C MET A 253 12.63 9.24 -14.36
N TYR A 254 13.57 9.78 -15.14
CA TYR A 254 14.94 10.00 -14.66
C TYR A 254 14.95 10.86 -13.39
N ASN A 255 15.98 10.67 -12.56
CA ASN A 255 16.19 11.37 -11.29
C ASN A 255 15.09 11.13 -10.23
N SER A 256 14.29 10.09 -10.39
CA SER A 256 13.35 9.63 -9.37
C SER A 256 13.74 8.22 -8.89
N ASN A 257 13.89 8.07 -7.58
CA ASN A 257 14.14 6.78 -6.93
C ASN A 257 13.64 6.81 -5.49
N PHE A 258 13.53 5.65 -4.91
CA PHE A 258 13.20 5.46 -3.49
C PHE A 258 13.98 4.26 -2.96
N GLU A 259 14.58 4.43 -1.79
CA GLU A 259 15.25 3.36 -1.06
C GLU A 259 14.73 3.31 0.36
N ARG A 260 14.56 2.11 0.89
CA ARG A 260 14.17 1.86 2.27
C ARG A 260 15.00 0.72 2.84
N TYR A 261 15.64 1.00 3.96
CA TYR A 261 16.26 0.02 4.83
C TYR A 261 15.37 -0.11 6.07
N SER A 262 15.03 -1.32 6.45
CA SER A 262 14.21 -1.56 7.64
C SER A 262 14.85 -2.63 8.52
N LEU A 263 14.77 -2.38 9.83
CA LEU A 263 15.11 -3.33 10.87
C LEU A 263 14.00 -3.28 11.91
N ARG A 264 13.36 -4.40 12.14
CA ARG A 264 12.40 -4.57 13.22
C ARG A 264 12.83 -5.73 14.10
N ALA A 265 12.77 -5.52 15.41
CA ALA A 265 13.00 -6.57 16.41
C ALA A 265 11.86 -6.53 17.42
N ASN A 266 11.06 -7.57 17.45
CA ASN A 266 10.00 -7.78 18.43
C ASN A 266 10.45 -8.88 19.38
N ASN A 267 10.54 -8.55 20.66
CA ASN A 267 10.93 -9.51 21.69
C ASN A 267 9.91 -9.47 22.82
N ASP A 268 9.31 -10.60 23.12
CA ASP A 268 8.41 -10.75 24.23
C ASP A 268 9.03 -11.76 25.22
N TYR A 269 9.10 -11.40 26.48
CA TYR A 269 9.56 -12.30 27.55
C TYR A 269 8.48 -12.49 28.60
N GLN A 270 8.05 -13.73 28.79
CA GLN A 270 7.08 -14.08 29.79
C GLN A 270 7.78 -14.38 31.12
N VAL A 271 7.79 -13.42 32.01
CA VAL A 271 8.42 -13.54 33.33
C VAL A 271 7.70 -14.62 34.16
N ASN A 272 6.35 -14.53 34.20
CA ASN A 272 5.46 -15.46 34.85
C ASN A 272 4.10 -15.43 34.17
N ASP A 273 3.11 -16.21 34.67
CA ASP A 273 1.75 -16.27 34.06
C ASP A 273 0.98 -14.94 34.07
N ARG A 274 1.45 -13.96 34.83
CA ARG A 274 0.79 -12.64 34.99
C ARG A 274 1.57 -11.47 34.43
N LEU A 275 2.86 -11.66 34.14
CA LEU A 275 3.75 -10.58 33.69
C LEU A 275 4.47 -10.98 32.39
N LYS A 276 4.25 -10.20 31.36
CA LYS A 276 4.93 -10.24 30.07
C LYS A 276 5.60 -8.89 29.82
N LEU A 277 6.86 -8.94 29.41
CA LEU A 277 7.69 -7.78 29.03
C LEU A 277 7.92 -7.77 27.53
#